data_75a7702af905f3e675164b92cea52bb1
#
_entry.id   75a7702af905f3e675164b92cea52bb1
#
_cell.length_a   1.000
_cell.length_b   1.000
_cell.length_c   1.000
_cell.angle_alpha   90.00
_cell.angle_beta   90.00
_cell.angle_gamma   90.00
#
_symmetry.space_group_name_H-M   'P 1'
#
loop_
_entity.id
_entity.type
_entity.pdbx_description
1 polymer ?
#
loop_
_entity_poly.entity_id
_entity_poly.type
_entity_poly.pdbx_seq_one_letter_code
_entity_poly.pdbx_strand_id
1 'polypeptide(L)'
;MSDYDTLKVIFANKPFRKEAGEVPANAECWRMLNAGLENGCKHCPKPKLLDANRKFTGVHFWEDYNPVTKRWYTIQSMAIKWLDGRWAIMELATDITTRKQVELELIQAKEKAEESDRLKSAFLANMSHEIRTPLNAIVGFSSLLAETDEAELRHVYMSLVQENNELLLNLISDILDISKIEAGMIDLVMGRVDVPQPVSYTHLRAHETGAYL
;
A
#
# COMPACT_ATOMS: atom_id res chain seq x y z
N MET A 1 -35.91 -2.46 12.66
CA MET A 1 -36.32 -3.66 13.45
C MET A 1 -37.22 -4.52 12.60
N SER A 2 -37.03 -5.82 12.62
CA SER A 2 -37.83 -6.78 11.85
C SER A 2 -38.34 -7.91 12.74
N ASP A 3 -39.42 -8.51 12.35
CA ASP A 3 -39.95 -9.71 12.99
C ASP A 3 -38.95 -10.86 12.83
N TYR A 4 -38.68 -11.58 13.92
CA TYR A 4 -37.66 -12.65 13.92
C TYR A 4 -37.99 -13.81 13.00
N ASP A 5 -39.26 -14.22 12.97
CA ASP A 5 -39.70 -15.41 12.23
C ASP A 5 -39.90 -15.11 10.75
N THR A 6 -40.56 -14.00 10.44
CA THR A 6 -40.94 -13.62 9.07
C THR A 6 -39.93 -12.68 8.36
N LEU A 7 -39.01 -12.10 9.09
CA LEU A 7 -38.05 -11.07 8.60
C LEU A 7 -38.70 -9.80 8.02
N LYS A 8 -40.00 -9.60 8.26
CA LYS A 8 -40.71 -8.39 7.83
C LYS A 8 -40.38 -7.24 8.74
N VAL A 9 -40.18 -6.05 8.15
CA VAL A 9 -39.91 -4.83 8.90
C VAL A 9 -41.13 -4.44 9.71
N ILE A 10 -40.97 -4.30 11.02
CA ILE A 10 -42.02 -3.88 11.94
C ILE A 10 -41.83 -2.43 12.42
N PHE A 11 -40.60 -1.95 12.42
CA PHE A 11 -40.28 -0.58 12.79
C PHE A 11 -39.00 -0.12 12.08
N ALA A 12 -39.04 1.13 11.57
CA ALA A 12 -37.88 1.84 11.05
C ALA A 12 -37.86 3.26 11.63
N ASN A 13 -36.71 3.69 12.14
CA ASN A 13 -36.57 5.03 12.68
C ASN A 13 -36.41 6.08 11.55
N LYS A 14 -36.48 7.35 11.93
CA LYS A 14 -36.40 8.47 10.97
C LYS A 14 -35.09 8.52 10.17
N PRO A 15 -33.89 8.31 10.76
CA PRO A 15 -32.65 8.24 10.01
C PRO A 15 -32.64 7.13 8.95
N PHE A 16 -33.11 5.93 9.29
CA PHE A 16 -33.18 4.81 8.35
C PHE A 16 -34.11 5.13 7.17
N ARG A 17 -35.31 5.69 7.43
CA ARG A 17 -36.25 6.10 6.37
C ARG A 17 -35.70 7.18 5.46
N LYS A 18 -34.86 8.08 6.00
CA LYS A 18 -34.20 9.11 5.21
C LYS A 18 -33.21 8.53 4.18
N GLU A 19 -32.50 7.45 4.55
CA GLU A 19 -31.52 6.80 3.67
C GLU A 19 -32.15 5.73 2.75
N ALA A 20 -33.01 4.88 3.30
CA ALA A 20 -33.59 3.75 2.59
C ALA A 20 -34.90 4.08 1.84
N GLY A 21 -35.45 5.28 2.04
CA GLY A 21 -36.73 5.70 1.51
C GLY A 21 -37.91 5.16 2.34
N GLU A 22 -39.13 5.25 1.77
CA GLU A 22 -40.33 4.71 2.41
C GLU A 22 -40.23 3.18 2.55
N VAL A 23 -40.59 2.69 3.73
CA VAL A 23 -40.63 1.25 4.02
C VAL A 23 -42.00 0.72 3.63
N PRO A 24 -42.13 -0.08 2.57
CA PRO A 24 -43.42 -0.67 2.17
C PRO A 24 -43.99 -1.54 3.26
N ALA A 25 -45.32 -1.62 3.35
CA ALA A 25 -45.97 -2.55 4.25
C ALA A 25 -45.51 -3.97 3.93
N ASN A 26 -45.12 -4.72 4.94
CA ASN A 26 -44.60 -6.10 4.81
C ASN A 26 -43.26 -6.24 4.05
N ALA A 27 -42.49 -5.15 3.90
CA ALA A 27 -41.15 -5.24 3.31
C ALA A 27 -40.27 -6.22 4.11
N GLU A 28 -39.54 -7.04 3.42
CA GLU A 28 -38.50 -7.89 4.04
C GLU A 28 -37.24 -7.09 4.35
N CYS A 29 -36.65 -7.30 5.53
CA CYS A 29 -35.53 -6.49 6.03
C CYS A 29 -34.34 -6.45 5.04
N TRP A 30 -34.01 -7.57 4.43
CA TRP A 30 -32.91 -7.70 3.48
C TRP A 30 -33.13 -6.92 2.18
N ARG A 31 -34.37 -6.75 1.72
CA ARG A 31 -34.70 -5.93 0.54
C ARG A 31 -34.50 -4.45 0.78
N MET A 32 -34.65 -4.02 2.03
CA MET A 32 -34.45 -2.62 2.42
C MET A 32 -32.96 -2.27 2.61
N LEU A 33 -32.15 -3.27 3.02
CA LEU A 33 -30.72 -3.05 3.30
C LEU A 33 -29.83 -3.29 2.06
N ASN A 34 -30.26 -4.21 1.19
CA ASN A 34 -29.48 -4.61 0.01
C ASN A 34 -30.41 -4.77 -1.20
N ALA A 35 -30.80 -3.67 -1.82
CA ALA A 35 -31.59 -3.70 -3.06
C ALA A 35 -30.84 -4.50 -4.15
N GLY A 36 -31.37 -5.62 -4.56
CA GLY A 36 -30.81 -6.49 -5.59
C GLY A 36 -30.45 -7.91 -5.15
N LEU A 37 -30.61 -8.25 -3.88
CA LEU A 37 -30.50 -9.65 -3.44
C LEU A 37 -31.84 -10.38 -3.67
N GLU A 38 -31.80 -11.53 -4.34
CA GLU A 38 -33.01 -12.34 -4.58
C GLU A 38 -33.31 -13.29 -3.41
N ASN A 39 -32.32 -13.64 -2.58
CA ASN A 39 -32.44 -14.76 -1.62
C ASN A 39 -31.98 -14.40 -0.17
N GLY A 40 -32.12 -13.14 0.28
CA GLY A 40 -31.77 -12.73 1.64
C GLY A 40 -30.31 -12.31 1.81
N CYS A 41 -29.94 -11.87 3.01
CA CYS A 41 -28.60 -11.42 3.33
C CYS A 41 -27.62 -12.59 3.38
N LYS A 42 -26.46 -12.47 2.71
CA LYS A 42 -25.39 -13.47 2.74
C LYS A 42 -24.88 -13.77 4.16
N HIS A 43 -24.93 -12.79 5.03
CA HIS A 43 -24.48 -12.84 6.42
C HIS A 43 -25.62 -12.51 7.40
N CYS A 44 -26.83 -13.09 7.21
CA CYS A 44 -27.96 -12.83 8.09
C CYS A 44 -27.62 -13.18 9.55
N PRO A 45 -27.75 -12.25 10.50
CA PRO A 45 -27.40 -12.49 11.90
C PRO A 45 -28.42 -13.39 12.64
N LYS A 46 -29.62 -13.57 12.08
CA LYS A 46 -30.74 -14.29 12.70
C LYS A 46 -30.33 -15.61 13.39
N PRO A 47 -29.57 -16.54 12.76
CA PRO A 47 -29.23 -17.81 13.41
C PRO A 47 -28.37 -17.68 14.65
N LYS A 48 -27.71 -16.52 14.83
CA LYS A 48 -26.77 -16.26 15.92
C LYS A 48 -27.41 -15.52 17.10
N LEU A 49 -28.66 -15.08 17.00
CA LEU A 49 -29.31 -14.23 17.99
C LEU A 49 -30.15 -14.98 19.02
N LEU A 50 -30.63 -16.18 18.67
CA LEU A 50 -31.35 -17.07 19.55
C LEU A 50 -30.79 -18.50 19.43
N ASP A 51 -30.71 -19.20 20.57
CA ASP A 51 -30.38 -20.63 20.61
C ASP A 51 -31.58 -21.53 20.17
N ALA A 52 -31.35 -22.85 20.17
CA ALA A 52 -32.36 -23.83 19.84
C ALA A 52 -33.60 -23.76 20.74
N ASN A 53 -33.44 -23.26 21.96
CA ASN A 53 -34.52 -23.07 22.94
C ASN A 53 -35.16 -21.68 22.87
N ARG A 54 -34.83 -20.90 21.81
CA ARG A 54 -35.24 -19.50 21.61
C ARG A 54 -34.83 -18.57 22.76
N LYS A 55 -33.70 -18.88 23.41
CA LYS A 55 -33.09 -18.01 24.40
C LYS A 55 -32.07 -17.08 23.74
N PHE A 56 -32.06 -15.82 24.19
CA PHE A 56 -31.14 -14.80 23.70
C PHE A 56 -29.68 -15.20 23.91
N THR A 57 -28.85 -15.10 22.87
CA THR A 57 -27.44 -15.51 22.85
C THR A 57 -26.46 -14.34 22.97
N GLY A 58 -26.95 -13.10 22.88
CA GLY A 58 -26.11 -11.91 22.94
C GLY A 58 -26.24 -11.00 21.72
N VAL A 59 -25.46 -9.93 21.75
CA VAL A 59 -25.38 -8.97 20.64
C VAL A 59 -24.37 -9.47 19.64
N HIS A 60 -24.72 -9.50 18.37
CA HIS A 60 -23.82 -9.84 17.27
C HIS A 60 -23.35 -8.59 16.55
N PHE A 61 -22.02 -8.43 16.45
CA PHE A 61 -21.37 -7.31 15.76
C PHE A 61 -20.81 -7.79 14.42
N TRP A 62 -21.05 -7.01 13.37
CA TRP A 62 -20.52 -7.28 12.04
C TRP A 62 -20.39 -6.00 11.23
N GLU A 63 -19.58 -6.03 10.19
CA GLU A 63 -19.40 -4.91 9.27
C GLU A 63 -19.84 -5.35 7.87
N ASP A 64 -20.51 -4.45 7.16
CA ASP A 64 -20.93 -4.71 5.79
C ASP A 64 -20.88 -3.43 4.93
N TYR A 65 -20.64 -3.64 3.65
CA TYR A 65 -20.69 -2.59 2.65
C TYR A 65 -22.05 -2.57 1.97
N ASN A 66 -22.76 -1.46 2.05
CA ASN A 66 -24.02 -1.29 1.36
C ASN A 66 -23.79 -0.72 -0.05
N PRO A 67 -24.07 -1.51 -1.11
CA PRO A 67 -23.82 -1.07 -2.49
C PRO A 67 -24.78 0.02 -2.97
N VAL A 68 -25.93 0.19 -2.32
CA VAL A 68 -26.93 1.22 -2.66
C VAL A 68 -26.48 2.57 -2.15
N THR A 69 -26.08 2.67 -0.86
CA THR A 69 -25.61 3.91 -0.26
C THR A 69 -24.12 4.15 -0.52
N LYS A 70 -23.39 3.14 -1.02
CA LYS A 70 -21.92 3.11 -1.20
C LYS A 70 -21.18 3.44 0.09
N ARG A 71 -21.68 2.92 1.23
CA ARG A 71 -21.14 3.18 2.56
C ARG A 71 -20.85 1.89 3.30
N TRP A 72 -19.89 1.94 4.21
CA TRP A 72 -19.59 0.90 5.16
C TRP A 72 -20.33 1.15 6.46
N TYR A 73 -20.94 0.11 7.01
CA TYR A 73 -21.62 0.15 8.29
C TYR A 73 -21.07 -0.90 9.24
N THR A 74 -20.91 -0.53 10.52
CA THR A 74 -20.87 -1.52 11.59
C THR A 74 -22.30 -1.71 12.09
N ILE A 75 -22.73 -2.95 12.21
CA ILE A 75 -24.10 -3.32 12.53
C ILE A 75 -24.08 -4.13 13.83
N GLN A 76 -24.89 -3.70 14.77
CA GLN A 76 -25.16 -4.42 16.02
C GLN A 76 -26.54 -5.03 15.91
N SER A 77 -26.61 -6.33 15.95
CA SER A 77 -27.87 -7.08 15.82
C SER A 77 -28.16 -7.81 17.14
N MET A 78 -29.39 -7.71 17.62
CA MET A 78 -29.85 -8.42 18.83
C MET A 78 -31.31 -8.84 18.70
N ALA A 79 -31.65 -9.95 19.35
CA ALA A 79 -33.05 -10.36 19.51
C ALA A 79 -33.66 -9.69 20.74
N ILE A 80 -34.82 -9.08 20.59
CA ILE A 80 -35.57 -8.46 21.68
C ILE A 80 -37.02 -8.95 21.68
N LYS A 81 -37.70 -8.87 22.83
CA LYS A 81 -39.14 -9.05 22.88
C LYS A 81 -39.85 -7.77 22.45
N TRP A 82 -40.70 -7.89 21.44
CA TRP A 82 -41.56 -6.80 20.99
C TRP A 82 -42.77 -6.61 21.89
N LEU A 83 -43.54 -5.52 21.73
CA LEU A 83 -44.66 -5.15 22.57
C LEU A 83 -45.75 -6.23 22.68
N ASP A 84 -45.94 -7.01 21.63
CA ASP A 84 -46.91 -8.13 21.57
C ASP A 84 -46.31 -9.49 21.97
N GLY A 85 -45.10 -9.51 22.53
CA GLY A 85 -44.43 -10.72 23.01
C GLY A 85 -43.69 -11.54 21.96
N ARG A 86 -43.79 -11.22 20.65
CA ARG A 86 -43.01 -11.88 19.60
C ARG A 86 -41.53 -11.52 19.72
N TRP A 87 -40.66 -12.35 19.15
CA TRP A 87 -39.27 -11.99 18.99
C TRP A 87 -39.08 -11.04 17.79
N ALA A 88 -38.26 -10.03 17.97
CA ALA A 88 -37.87 -9.10 16.92
C ALA A 88 -36.34 -8.99 16.86
N ILE A 89 -35.81 -8.74 15.68
CA ILE A 89 -34.41 -8.41 15.46
C ILE A 89 -34.30 -6.88 15.50
N MET A 90 -33.54 -6.37 16.44
CA MET A 90 -33.14 -4.98 16.48
C MET A 90 -31.74 -4.83 15.87
N GLU A 91 -31.62 -3.95 14.91
CA GLU A 91 -30.34 -3.63 14.29
C GLU A 91 -30.05 -2.15 14.46
N LEU A 92 -28.82 -1.85 14.92
CA LEU A 92 -28.25 -0.52 14.97
C LEU A 92 -27.10 -0.46 13.99
N ALA A 93 -27.23 0.33 12.95
CA ALA A 93 -26.18 0.55 11.96
C ALA A 93 -25.51 1.89 12.18
N THR A 94 -24.19 1.91 12.23
CA THR A 94 -23.36 3.11 12.35
C THR A 94 -22.48 3.21 11.11
N ASP A 95 -22.51 4.34 10.42
CA ASP A 95 -21.66 4.61 9.27
C ASP A 95 -20.19 4.69 9.70
N ILE A 96 -19.36 3.85 9.12
CA ILE A 96 -17.92 3.76 9.36
C ILE A 96 -17.12 4.04 8.08
N THR A 97 -17.73 4.63 7.08
CA THR A 97 -17.08 4.86 5.76
C THR A 97 -15.81 5.69 5.91
N THR A 98 -15.88 6.79 6.66
CA THR A 98 -14.70 7.64 6.90
C THR A 98 -13.59 6.87 7.63
N ARG A 99 -13.95 6.03 8.62
CA ARG A 99 -12.97 5.18 9.32
C ARG A 99 -12.27 4.23 8.34
N LYS A 100 -13.05 3.57 7.47
CA LYS A 100 -12.50 2.65 6.45
C LYS A 100 -11.62 3.35 5.43
N GLN A 101 -11.97 4.58 5.05
CA GLN A 101 -11.13 5.39 4.15
C GLN A 101 -9.78 5.74 4.79
N VAL A 102 -9.80 6.25 6.03
CA VAL A 102 -8.57 6.58 6.76
C VAL A 102 -7.71 5.34 7.01
N GLU A 103 -8.34 4.20 7.34
CA GLU A 103 -7.64 2.92 7.51
C GLU A 103 -6.91 2.51 6.22
N LEU A 104 -7.58 2.61 5.06
CA LEU A 104 -6.99 2.30 3.76
C LEU A 104 -5.83 3.26 3.41
N GLU A 105 -6.02 4.57 3.62
CA GLU A 105 -4.98 5.57 3.40
C GLU A 105 -3.75 5.31 4.28
N LEU A 106 -3.97 4.93 5.55
CA LEU A 106 -2.89 4.58 6.47
C LEU A 106 -2.12 3.35 6.00
N ILE A 107 -2.82 2.30 5.55
CA ILE A 107 -2.18 1.10 5.01
C ILE A 107 -1.31 1.47 3.79
N GLN A 108 -1.85 2.23 2.84
CA GLN A 108 -1.11 2.66 1.65
C GLN A 108 0.10 3.54 1.98
N ALA A 109 -0.05 4.47 2.94
CA ALA A 109 1.06 5.30 3.40
C ALA A 109 2.16 4.48 4.08
N LYS A 110 1.77 3.48 4.88
CA LYS A 110 2.69 2.54 5.53
C LYS A 110 3.47 1.73 4.50
N GLU A 111 2.78 1.10 3.54
CA GLU A 111 3.41 0.29 2.48
C GLU A 111 4.41 1.11 1.67
N LYS A 112 4.05 2.36 1.32
CA LYS A 112 4.94 3.28 0.61
C LYS A 112 6.17 3.66 1.44
N ALA A 113 6.01 3.88 2.75
CA ALA A 113 7.12 4.17 3.65
C ALA A 113 8.07 2.98 3.79
N GLU A 114 7.52 1.76 4.01
CA GLU A 114 8.30 0.52 4.11
C GLU A 114 9.08 0.22 2.83
N GLU A 115 8.47 0.43 1.66
CA GLU A 115 9.16 0.27 0.37
C GLU A 115 10.28 1.30 0.20
N SER A 116 10.05 2.56 0.58
CA SER A 116 11.09 3.59 0.56
C SER A 116 12.27 3.24 1.46
N ASP A 117 12.01 2.75 2.68
CA ASP A 117 13.05 2.34 3.62
C ASP A 117 13.82 1.12 3.10
N ARG A 118 13.14 0.16 2.47
CA ARG A 118 13.76 -1.00 1.84
C ARG A 118 14.71 -0.58 0.70
N LEU A 119 14.26 0.32 -0.17
CA LEU A 119 15.06 0.83 -1.28
C LEU A 119 16.29 1.60 -0.78
N LYS A 120 16.14 2.46 0.25
CA LYS A 120 17.26 3.17 0.88
C LYS A 120 18.29 2.22 1.47
N SER A 121 17.83 1.19 2.18
CA SER A 121 18.71 0.19 2.78
C SER A 121 19.49 -0.59 1.71
N ALA A 122 18.82 -1.03 0.65
CA ALA A 122 19.45 -1.70 -0.48
C ALA A 122 20.45 -0.79 -1.20
N PHE A 123 20.10 0.47 -1.40
CA PHE A 123 20.99 1.47 -2.00
C PHE A 123 22.28 1.65 -1.18
N LEU A 124 22.16 1.85 0.14
CA LEU A 124 23.34 2.02 1.03
C LEU A 124 24.22 0.77 1.06
N ALA A 125 23.60 -0.44 1.05
CA ALA A 125 24.35 -1.68 1.00
C ALA A 125 25.15 -1.82 -0.31
N ASN A 126 24.52 -1.53 -1.45
CA ASN A 126 25.16 -1.57 -2.76
C ASN A 126 26.27 -0.51 -2.86
N MET A 127 26.00 0.73 -2.43
CA MET A 127 27.02 1.81 -2.43
C MET A 127 28.23 1.46 -1.56
N SER A 128 28.00 0.84 -0.40
CA SER A 128 29.10 0.37 0.46
C SER A 128 29.98 -0.67 -0.24
N HIS A 129 29.38 -1.53 -1.06
CA HIS A 129 30.11 -2.54 -1.82
C HIS A 129 30.87 -1.91 -2.99
N GLU A 130 30.23 -1.03 -3.75
CA GLU A 130 30.81 -0.32 -4.89
C GLU A 130 31.97 0.60 -4.48
N ILE A 131 31.93 1.20 -3.29
CA ILE A 131 33.03 2.00 -2.72
C ILE A 131 34.18 1.12 -2.24
N ARG A 132 33.89 -0.03 -1.62
CA ARG A 132 34.89 -0.91 -1.05
C ARG A 132 35.85 -1.50 -2.09
N THR A 133 35.33 -1.86 -3.25
CA THR A 133 36.11 -2.51 -4.33
C THR A 133 37.24 -1.64 -4.83
N PRO A 134 37.03 -0.39 -5.33
CA PRO A 134 38.11 0.47 -5.76
C PRO A 134 39.02 0.89 -4.58
N LEU A 135 38.46 1.08 -3.39
CA LEU A 135 39.27 1.42 -2.21
C LEU A 135 40.27 0.31 -1.87
N ASN A 136 39.84 -0.96 -1.88
CA ASN A 136 40.73 -2.10 -1.64
C ASN A 136 41.80 -2.21 -2.73
N ALA A 137 41.46 -1.93 -3.99
CA ALA A 137 42.43 -1.91 -5.10
C ALA A 137 43.47 -0.81 -4.90
N ILE A 138 43.06 0.43 -4.54
CA ILE A 138 43.94 1.52 -4.23
C ILE A 138 44.91 1.15 -3.11
N VAL A 139 44.42 0.61 -2.00
CA VAL A 139 45.26 0.19 -0.85
C VAL A 139 46.22 -0.93 -1.27
N GLY A 140 45.73 -1.97 -1.97
CA GLY A 140 46.58 -3.08 -2.39
C GLY A 140 47.70 -2.68 -3.35
N PHE A 141 47.35 -1.92 -4.42
CA PHE A 141 48.36 -1.45 -5.38
C PHE A 141 49.33 -0.41 -4.80
N SER A 142 48.86 0.41 -3.86
CA SER A 142 49.75 1.31 -3.14
C SER A 142 50.79 0.58 -2.28
N SER A 143 50.39 -0.54 -1.64
CA SER A 143 51.34 -1.37 -0.90
C SER A 143 52.36 -2.03 -1.83
N LEU A 144 51.91 -2.60 -2.96
CA LEU A 144 52.80 -3.17 -3.96
C LEU A 144 53.75 -2.13 -4.59
N LEU A 145 53.28 -0.90 -4.78
CA LEU A 145 54.07 0.21 -5.26
C LEU A 145 55.22 0.60 -4.31
N ALA A 146 54.98 0.44 -2.99
CA ALA A 146 55.99 0.71 -1.97
C ALA A 146 57.05 -0.40 -1.86
N GLU A 147 56.75 -1.63 -2.26
CA GLU A 147 57.61 -2.82 -2.13
C GLU A 147 58.38 -3.12 -3.41
N THR A 148 58.00 -2.58 -4.59
CA THR A 148 58.64 -2.90 -5.87
C THR A 148 59.75 -1.90 -6.23
N ASP A 149 60.89 -2.40 -6.69
CA ASP A 149 61.99 -1.60 -7.24
C ASP A 149 61.98 -1.55 -8.78
N GLU A 150 61.13 -2.36 -9.44
CA GLU A 150 61.02 -2.44 -10.90
C GLU A 150 60.25 -1.22 -11.47
N ALA A 151 60.92 -0.43 -12.30
CA ALA A 151 60.33 0.80 -12.85
C ALA A 151 59.06 0.58 -13.68
N GLU A 152 59.03 -0.54 -14.45
CA GLU A 152 57.87 -0.90 -15.27
C GLU A 152 56.65 -1.26 -14.41
N LEU A 153 56.85 -2.08 -13.37
CA LEU A 153 55.78 -2.45 -12.44
C LEU A 153 55.27 -1.27 -11.64
N ARG A 154 56.15 -0.36 -11.24
CA ARG A 154 55.73 0.91 -10.59
C ARG A 154 54.79 1.73 -11.43
N HIS A 155 55.08 1.81 -12.75
CA HIS A 155 54.20 2.53 -13.68
C HIS A 155 52.79 1.87 -13.78
N VAL A 156 52.76 0.55 -13.86
CA VAL A 156 51.50 -0.22 -13.90
C VAL A 156 50.70 -0.02 -12.61
N TYR A 157 51.32 -0.17 -11.44
CA TYR A 157 50.62 0.00 -10.16
C TYR A 157 50.11 1.43 -9.97
N MET A 158 50.90 2.44 -10.39
CA MET A 158 50.47 3.84 -10.36
C MET A 158 49.24 4.10 -11.23
N SER A 159 49.20 3.54 -12.46
CA SER A 159 48.05 3.65 -13.34
C SER A 159 46.79 3.02 -12.72
N LEU A 160 46.92 1.83 -12.14
CA LEU A 160 45.82 1.15 -11.49
C LEU A 160 45.28 1.90 -10.26
N VAL A 161 46.14 2.55 -9.47
CA VAL A 161 45.75 3.43 -8.38
C VAL A 161 44.97 4.64 -8.91
N GLN A 162 45.46 5.27 -9.99
CA GLN A 162 44.82 6.45 -10.60
C GLN A 162 43.43 6.08 -11.17
N GLU A 163 43.28 4.99 -11.92
CA GLU A 163 42.03 4.50 -12.48
C GLU A 163 40.99 4.26 -11.37
N ASN A 164 41.38 3.56 -10.30
CA ASN A 164 40.46 3.27 -9.20
C ASN A 164 40.10 4.54 -8.39
N ASN A 165 40.99 5.53 -8.33
CA ASN A 165 40.70 6.80 -7.68
C ASN A 165 39.69 7.64 -8.49
N GLU A 166 39.81 7.69 -9.83
CA GLU A 166 38.83 8.31 -10.71
C GLU A 166 37.47 7.65 -10.62
N LEU A 167 37.44 6.31 -10.58
CA LEU A 167 36.22 5.55 -10.39
C LEU A 167 35.53 5.89 -9.06
N LEU A 168 36.28 5.98 -7.97
CA LEU A 168 35.77 6.35 -6.65
C LEU A 168 35.21 7.78 -6.62
N LEU A 169 35.90 8.73 -7.25
CA LEU A 169 35.43 10.12 -7.34
C LEU A 169 34.12 10.23 -8.12
N ASN A 170 33.99 9.49 -9.23
CA ASN A 170 32.76 9.44 -10.01
C ASN A 170 31.59 8.87 -9.19
N LEU A 171 31.81 7.76 -8.47
CA LEU A 171 30.79 7.17 -7.59
C LEU A 171 30.33 8.15 -6.50
N ILE A 172 31.26 8.88 -5.88
CA ILE A 172 30.92 9.91 -4.89
C ILE A 172 30.08 11.03 -5.51
N SER A 173 30.44 11.48 -6.71
CA SER A 173 29.66 12.48 -7.45
C SER A 173 28.24 12.00 -7.74
N ASP A 174 28.10 10.77 -8.21
CA ASP A 174 26.78 10.16 -8.50
C ASP A 174 25.89 10.07 -7.23
N ILE A 175 26.48 9.68 -6.08
CA ILE A 175 25.79 9.65 -4.79
C ILE A 175 25.33 11.05 -4.37
N LEU A 176 26.18 12.05 -4.53
CA LEU A 176 25.84 13.44 -4.20
C LEU A 176 24.73 13.98 -5.11
N ASP A 177 24.74 13.62 -6.39
CA ASP A 177 23.71 14.06 -7.32
C ASP A 177 22.37 13.37 -7.03
N ILE A 178 22.35 12.08 -6.70
CA ILE A 178 21.15 11.40 -6.20
C ILE A 178 20.63 12.08 -4.93
N SER A 179 21.51 12.40 -3.99
CA SER A 179 21.13 13.10 -2.74
C SER A 179 20.52 14.46 -2.99
N LYS A 180 21.01 15.22 -3.98
CA LYS A 180 20.42 16.51 -4.39
C LYS A 180 19.05 16.33 -5.04
N ILE A 181 18.88 15.27 -5.86
CA ILE A 181 17.58 14.91 -6.45
C ILE A 181 16.56 14.62 -5.36
N GLU A 182 16.89 13.76 -4.40
CA GLU A 182 16.00 13.41 -3.28
C GLU A 182 15.64 14.62 -2.40
N ALA A 183 16.58 15.55 -2.22
CA ALA A 183 16.35 16.78 -1.47
C ALA A 183 15.57 17.85 -2.27
N GLY A 184 15.27 17.61 -3.54
CA GLY A 184 14.61 18.60 -4.41
C GLY A 184 15.48 19.83 -4.72
N MET A 185 16.80 19.71 -4.56
CA MET A 185 17.78 20.80 -4.75
C MET A 185 18.40 20.81 -6.14
N ILE A 186 17.72 20.28 -7.15
CA ILE A 186 18.19 20.35 -8.53
C ILE A 186 17.66 21.62 -9.18
N ASP A 187 18.57 22.49 -9.57
CA ASP A 187 18.29 23.62 -10.45
C ASP A 187 18.27 23.12 -11.92
N LEU A 188 17.06 22.98 -12.48
CA LEU A 188 16.89 22.63 -13.89
C LEU A 188 17.23 23.86 -14.75
N VAL A 189 18.38 23.84 -15.41
CA VAL A 189 18.73 24.84 -16.42
C VAL A 189 18.11 24.44 -17.74
N MET A 190 17.04 25.12 -18.14
CA MET A 190 16.37 24.89 -19.43
C MET A 190 17.20 25.52 -20.54
N GLY A 191 17.67 24.69 -21.47
CA GLY A 191 18.46 25.12 -22.63
C GLY A 191 18.04 24.39 -23.91
N ARG A 192 18.48 24.88 -25.06
CA ARG A 192 18.36 24.15 -26.32
C ARG A 192 19.31 22.95 -26.29
N VAL A 193 18.76 21.74 -26.40
CA VAL A 193 19.52 20.49 -26.51
C VAL A 193 19.43 20.02 -27.96
N ASP A 194 20.56 19.72 -28.57
CA ASP A 194 20.60 19.08 -29.88
C ASP A 194 20.34 17.58 -29.73
N VAL A 195 19.09 17.18 -29.97
CA VAL A 195 18.60 15.83 -29.74
C VAL A 195 19.28 14.72 -30.56
N PRO A 196 19.78 14.95 -31.82
CA PRO A 196 20.43 13.91 -32.61
C PRO A 196 21.68 13.30 -31.98
N GLN A 197 22.49 14.09 -31.27
CA GLN A 197 23.74 13.58 -30.64
C GLN A 197 23.52 12.67 -29.45
N PRO A 198 22.70 13.02 -28.43
CA PRO A 198 22.45 12.13 -27.28
C PRO A 198 21.80 10.80 -27.69
N VAL A 199 20.86 10.80 -28.63
CA VAL A 199 20.19 9.59 -29.11
C VAL A 199 21.16 8.65 -29.84
N SER A 200 22.12 9.18 -30.59
CA SER A 200 23.17 8.38 -31.24
C SER A 200 24.08 7.67 -30.22
N TYR A 201 24.46 8.34 -29.17
CA TYR A 201 25.31 7.76 -28.08
C TYR A 201 24.59 6.68 -27.28
N THR A 202 23.34 6.87 -26.93
CA THR A 202 22.56 5.88 -26.17
C THR A 202 22.26 4.65 -27.02
N HIS A 203 22.03 4.82 -28.34
CA HIS A 203 21.77 3.69 -29.26
C HIS A 203 23.02 2.82 -29.47
N LEU A 204 24.20 3.45 -29.61
CA LEU A 204 25.46 2.72 -29.77
C LEU A 204 25.81 1.89 -28.53
N ARG A 205 25.65 2.44 -27.31
CA ARG A 205 25.88 1.70 -26.06
C ARG A 205 24.89 0.56 -25.84
N ALA A 206 23.63 0.72 -26.21
CA ALA A 206 22.63 -0.35 -26.11
C ALA A 206 22.95 -1.53 -27.06
N HIS A 207 23.58 -1.28 -28.21
CA HIS A 207 24.03 -2.34 -29.12
C HIS A 207 25.28 -3.09 -28.63
N GLU A 208 26.17 -2.42 -27.90
CA GLU A 208 27.36 -3.07 -27.33
C GLU A 208 27.03 -3.97 -26.15
N THR A 209 26.03 -3.58 -25.30
CA THR A 209 25.59 -4.42 -24.18
C THR A 209 24.71 -5.60 -24.58
N GLY A 210 24.05 -5.56 -25.75
CA GLY A 210 23.26 -6.68 -26.30
C GLY A 210 24.07 -7.80 -26.94
N ALA A 211 25.37 -7.63 -27.13
CA ALA A 211 26.24 -8.64 -27.77
C ALA A 211 26.86 -9.64 -26.78
N TYR A 212 26.55 -9.53 -25.48
CA TYR A 212 27.08 -10.40 -24.39
C TYR A 212 25.99 -11.08 -23.56
N LEU A 213 24.74 -11.26 -24.11
CA LEU A 213 23.70 -12.09 -23.50
C LEU A 213 23.38 -13.29 -24.39
#